data_304c42a6edaf2292ec984f4c22e49c07
#
_entry.id   304c42a6edaf2292ec984f4c22e49c07
#
_cell.length_a   1.000
_cell.length_b   1.000
_cell.length_c   1.000
_cell.angle_alpha   90.00
_cell.angle_beta   90.00
_cell.angle_gamma   90.00
#
_symmetry.space_group_name_H-M   'P 1'
#
loop_
_entity.id
_entity.type
_entity.pdbx_description
1 polymer ?
#
loop_
_entity_poly.entity_id
_entity_poly.type
_entity_poly.pdbx_seq_one_letter_code
_entity_poly.pdbx_strand_id
1 'polypeptide(L)'
;MNSTLVALVPTKRDWELIRTQGWYRIPVRTAPALVKEGRITHLAFYFPSEFGAEKYSIRWYARVAGITIRKRKELLDEPQHRSAEQDYFVLAVEDLRLLPNPIHSRKPRRLLFVPTTLAKLLTAPEVNFLFNDSPLENLLWTRLMDLGIPSERQYEVVVGPARFKLDIAVFCKERSLGLECDGDAVHMRRSAVEKDKRRSNILQSVGWNVMHCTSNALRNDLPGALS
;
A
#
# COMPACT_ATOMS: atom_id res chain seq x y z
N MET A 1 6.20 -13.99 9.13
CA MET A 1 6.18 -13.81 7.66
C MET A 1 4.83 -13.26 7.24
N ASN A 2 4.77 -12.32 6.28
CA ASN A 2 3.49 -11.83 5.77
C ASN A 2 2.81 -12.94 4.97
N SER A 3 1.55 -13.19 5.23
CA SER A 3 0.71 -14.17 4.52
C SER A 3 -0.67 -13.62 4.16
N THR A 4 -0.94 -12.38 4.56
CA THR A 4 -2.18 -11.66 4.31
C THR A 4 -1.92 -10.49 3.38
N LEU A 5 -2.81 -10.25 2.43
CA LEU A 5 -2.75 -9.12 1.51
C LEU A 5 -3.99 -8.26 1.65
N VAL A 6 -3.80 -6.98 1.99
CA VAL A 6 -4.85 -6.00 1.77
C VAL A 6 -4.82 -5.60 0.30
N ALA A 7 -5.94 -5.68 -0.38
CA ALA A 7 -6.07 -5.43 -1.81
C ALA A 7 -7.21 -4.44 -2.11
N LEU A 8 -6.95 -3.51 -3.02
CA LEU A 8 -7.94 -2.55 -3.50
C LEU A 8 -9.08 -3.27 -4.23
N VAL A 9 -10.31 -3.00 -3.88
CA VAL A 9 -11.49 -3.37 -4.68
C VAL A 9 -11.85 -2.18 -5.58
N PRO A 10 -11.54 -2.23 -6.89
CA PRO A 10 -11.63 -1.03 -7.74
C PRO A 10 -13.04 -0.49 -7.87
N THR A 11 -14.05 -1.37 -8.00
CA THR A 11 -15.45 -1.03 -8.27
C THR A 11 -16.43 -1.83 -7.43
N LYS A 12 -17.67 -1.34 -7.31
CA LYS A 12 -18.76 -2.10 -6.68
C LYS A 12 -19.06 -3.40 -7.42
N ARG A 13 -18.88 -3.43 -8.75
CA ARG A 13 -19.01 -4.66 -9.56
C ARG A 13 -17.96 -5.70 -9.14
N ASP A 14 -16.70 -5.28 -8.94
CA ASP A 14 -15.66 -6.19 -8.45
C ASP A 14 -15.99 -6.75 -7.06
N TRP A 15 -16.59 -5.92 -6.20
CA TRP A 15 -17.07 -6.38 -4.89
C TRP A 15 -18.19 -7.42 -4.99
N GLU A 16 -19.15 -7.21 -5.89
CA GLU A 16 -20.21 -8.21 -6.13
C GLU A 16 -19.65 -9.54 -6.65
N LEU A 17 -18.66 -9.51 -7.55
CA LEU A 17 -18.00 -10.73 -8.02
C LEU A 17 -17.33 -11.49 -6.86
N ILE A 18 -16.67 -10.78 -5.94
CA ILE A 18 -16.07 -11.40 -4.75
C ILE A 18 -17.14 -12.07 -3.89
N ARG A 19 -18.26 -11.38 -3.62
CA ARG A 19 -19.32 -11.86 -2.74
C ARG A 19 -20.12 -13.02 -3.32
N THR A 20 -20.40 -12.97 -4.64
CA THR A 20 -21.33 -13.91 -5.29
C THR A 20 -20.62 -15.07 -5.98
N GLN A 21 -19.40 -14.83 -6.48
CA GLN A 21 -18.65 -15.83 -7.22
C GLN A 21 -17.39 -16.33 -6.49
N GLY A 22 -17.04 -15.74 -5.36
CA GLY A 22 -15.95 -16.22 -4.51
C GLY A 22 -14.56 -16.11 -5.13
N TRP A 23 -14.28 -15.05 -5.90
CA TRP A 23 -12.94 -14.84 -6.44
C TRP A 23 -12.54 -13.36 -6.54
N TYR A 24 -11.24 -13.10 -6.46
CA TYR A 24 -10.61 -11.80 -6.68
C TYR A 24 -9.49 -11.93 -7.71
N ARG A 25 -9.27 -10.91 -8.54
CA ARG A 25 -8.28 -10.93 -9.61
C ARG A 25 -7.20 -9.87 -9.45
N ILE A 26 -5.96 -10.23 -9.79
CA ILE A 26 -4.81 -9.33 -9.80
C ILE A 26 -4.08 -9.49 -11.14
N PRO A 27 -3.80 -8.41 -11.89
CA PRO A 27 -3.00 -8.52 -13.10
C PRO A 27 -1.62 -9.12 -12.80
N VAL A 28 -1.19 -10.15 -13.55
CA VAL A 28 0.08 -10.84 -13.32
C VAL A 28 1.26 -9.87 -13.27
N ARG A 29 1.24 -8.85 -14.12
CA ARG A 29 2.30 -7.83 -14.21
C ARG A 29 2.50 -7.06 -12.90
N THR A 30 1.43 -6.75 -12.18
CA THR A 30 1.45 -5.90 -10.98
C THR A 30 1.27 -6.68 -9.68
N ALA A 31 1.16 -8.00 -9.77
CA ALA A 31 0.94 -8.84 -8.60
C ALA A 31 2.13 -8.78 -7.62
N PRO A 32 1.85 -8.66 -6.30
CA PRO A 32 2.89 -8.72 -5.27
C PRO A 32 3.60 -10.09 -5.25
N ALA A 33 4.84 -10.10 -4.76
CA ALA A 33 5.62 -11.33 -4.59
C ALA A 33 4.85 -12.41 -3.79
N LEU A 34 4.14 -12.00 -2.74
CA LEU A 34 3.29 -12.87 -1.92
C LEU A 34 2.29 -13.71 -2.75
N VAL A 35 1.72 -13.12 -3.81
CA VAL A 35 0.78 -13.80 -4.72
C VAL A 35 1.52 -14.66 -5.74
N LYS A 36 2.58 -14.11 -6.35
CA LYS A 36 3.39 -14.81 -7.36
C LYS A 36 4.04 -16.09 -6.81
N GLU A 37 4.40 -16.06 -5.54
CA GLU A 37 5.05 -17.17 -4.84
C GLU A 37 4.04 -18.11 -4.16
N GLY A 38 2.74 -17.88 -4.30
CA GLY A 38 1.70 -18.71 -3.71
C GLY A 38 1.67 -18.73 -2.18
N ARG A 39 2.26 -17.72 -1.51
CA ARG A 39 2.37 -17.67 -0.04
C ARG A 39 1.21 -16.94 0.64
N ILE A 40 0.26 -16.45 -0.13
CA ILE A 40 -0.92 -15.76 0.39
C ILE A 40 -1.92 -16.76 1.00
N THR A 41 -2.38 -16.48 2.21
CA THR A 41 -3.41 -17.26 2.90
C THR A 41 -4.72 -16.51 3.10
N HIS A 42 -4.66 -15.18 3.18
CA HIS A 42 -5.84 -14.33 3.39
C HIS A 42 -5.80 -13.09 2.51
N LEU A 43 -6.97 -12.66 2.08
CA LEU A 43 -7.22 -11.36 1.44
C LEU A 43 -8.07 -10.48 2.36
N ALA A 44 -7.75 -9.20 2.42
CA ALA A 44 -8.61 -8.18 3.02
C ALA A 44 -8.91 -7.09 1.97
N PHE A 45 -10.10 -6.52 1.99
CA PHE A 45 -10.64 -5.72 0.92
C PHE A 45 -10.68 -4.25 1.30
N TYR A 46 -9.84 -3.43 0.66
CA TYR A 46 -9.83 -1.98 0.83
C TYR A 46 -10.76 -1.30 -0.16
N PHE A 47 -11.67 -0.49 0.36
CA PHE A 47 -12.68 0.23 -0.41
C PHE A 47 -12.26 1.66 -0.71
N PRO A 48 -12.10 2.05 -1.99
CA PRO A 48 -11.80 3.43 -2.38
C PRO A 48 -13.03 4.34 -2.30
N SER A 49 -12.91 5.58 -2.83
CA SER A 49 -13.96 6.62 -2.79
C SER A 49 -15.31 6.19 -3.35
N GLU A 50 -15.34 5.24 -4.30
CA GLU A 50 -16.57 4.75 -4.95
C GLU A 50 -17.55 4.08 -3.97
N PHE A 51 -17.06 3.63 -2.80
CA PHE A 51 -17.86 2.91 -1.82
C PHE A 51 -18.65 3.80 -0.84
N GLY A 52 -18.75 5.10 -1.09
CA GLY A 52 -19.61 6.02 -0.34
C GLY A 52 -19.30 6.03 1.16
N ALA A 53 -20.21 5.58 2.01
CA ALA A 53 -20.06 5.57 3.47
C ALA A 53 -18.94 4.59 3.95
N GLU A 54 -18.61 3.57 3.17
CA GLU A 54 -17.58 2.58 3.51
C GLU A 54 -16.22 2.92 2.90
N LYS A 55 -16.09 4.07 2.22
CA LYS A 55 -14.85 4.50 1.57
C LYS A 55 -13.67 4.59 2.52
N TYR A 56 -12.47 4.34 1.97
CA TYR A 56 -11.19 4.42 2.67
C TYR A 56 -11.12 3.53 3.91
N SER A 57 -11.78 2.36 3.84
CA SER A 57 -11.79 1.38 4.93
C SER A 57 -11.57 -0.04 4.45
N ILE A 58 -11.17 -0.89 5.38
CA ILE A 58 -11.12 -2.34 5.26
C ILE A 58 -12.12 -2.88 6.27
N ARG A 59 -13.14 -3.60 5.79
CA ARG A 59 -14.20 -4.17 6.61
C ARG A 59 -14.26 -5.69 6.54
N TRP A 60 -13.83 -6.23 5.40
CA TRP A 60 -13.99 -7.62 5.06
C TRP A 60 -12.66 -8.28 4.77
N TYR A 61 -12.54 -9.54 5.13
CA TYR A 61 -11.44 -10.41 4.76
C TYR A 61 -11.92 -11.82 4.47
N ALA A 62 -11.12 -12.61 3.75
CA ALA A 62 -11.45 -13.97 3.37
C ALA A 62 -10.20 -14.84 3.36
N ARG A 63 -10.39 -16.15 3.49
CA ARG A 63 -9.33 -17.14 3.25
C ARG A 63 -9.12 -17.33 1.74
N VAL A 64 -7.88 -17.46 1.31
CA VAL A 64 -7.53 -17.84 -0.06
C VAL A 64 -7.47 -19.37 -0.14
N ALA A 65 -8.36 -19.96 -0.94
CA ALA A 65 -8.46 -21.40 -1.12
C ALA A 65 -7.58 -21.92 -2.26
N GLY A 66 -7.28 -21.06 -3.24
CA GLY A 66 -6.46 -21.44 -4.40
C GLY A 66 -6.12 -20.27 -5.28
N ILE A 67 -5.13 -20.45 -6.14
CA ILE A 67 -4.67 -19.45 -7.10
C ILE A 67 -4.56 -20.13 -8.47
N THR A 68 -5.14 -19.50 -9.49
CA THR A 68 -5.02 -19.91 -10.90
C THR A 68 -4.65 -18.70 -11.76
N ILE A 69 -4.20 -18.94 -12.97
CA ILE A 69 -3.98 -17.86 -13.95
C ILE A 69 -5.02 -18.03 -15.06
N ARG A 70 -5.71 -16.93 -15.38
CA ARG A 70 -6.69 -16.86 -16.45
C ARG A 70 -6.60 -15.55 -17.22
N LYS A 71 -7.03 -15.57 -18.46
CA LYS A 71 -7.19 -14.35 -19.27
C LYS A 71 -8.40 -13.55 -18.84
N ARG A 72 -8.33 -12.22 -18.96
CA ARG A 72 -9.43 -11.32 -18.63
C ARG A 72 -10.74 -11.73 -19.31
N LYS A 73 -10.71 -12.08 -20.60
CA LYS A 73 -11.87 -12.48 -21.38
C LYS A 73 -12.59 -13.74 -20.87
N GLU A 74 -11.87 -14.60 -20.13
CA GLU A 74 -12.43 -15.81 -19.50
C GLU A 74 -13.13 -15.50 -18.17
N LEU A 75 -12.84 -14.34 -17.57
CA LEU A 75 -13.34 -13.93 -16.26
C LEU A 75 -14.51 -12.95 -16.37
N LEU A 76 -14.53 -12.16 -17.42
CA LEU A 76 -15.51 -11.11 -17.64
C LEU A 76 -16.04 -11.23 -19.06
N ASP A 77 -17.36 -11.05 -19.20
CA ASP A 77 -18.00 -11.00 -20.51
C ASP A 77 -17.73 -9.65 -21.20
N GLU A 78 -16.46 -9.43 -21.55
CA GLU A 78 -15.95 -8.21 -22.17
C GLU A 78 -14.90 -8.57 -23.25
N PRO A 79 -15.24 -9.32 -24.31
CA PRO A 79 -14.26 -9.83 -25.28
C PRO A 79 -13.56 -8.71 -26.09
N GLN A 80 -14.22 -7.57 -26.26
CA GLN A 80 -13.67 -6.41 -27.00
C GLN A 80 -12.83 -5.46 -26.12
N HIS A 81 -12.68 -5.75 -24.82
CA HIS A 81 -11.89 -4.90 -23.95
C HIS A 81 -10.40 -4.94 -24.36
N ARG A 82 -9.74 -3.76 -24.42
CA ARG A 82 -8.32 -3.62 -24.81
C ARG A 82 -7.33 -4.52 -24.05
N SER A 83 -7.71 -4.99 -22.88
CA SER A 83 -6.94 -5.91 -22.04
C SER A 83 -7.53 -7.32 -21.99
N ALA A 84 -8.34 -7.74 -22.96
CA ALA A 84 -9.00 -9.04 -22.98
C ALA A 84 -8.01 -10.22 -22.87
N GLU A 85 -6.85 -10.10 -23.51
CA GLU A 85 -5.78 -11.09 -23.51
C GLU A 85 -4.80 -10.99 -22.32
N GLN A 86 -5.01 -10.04 -21.41
CA GLN A 86 -4.16 -9.87 -20.25
C GLN A 86 -4.37 -11.01 -19.24
N ASP A 87 -3.27 -11.57 -18.74
CA ASP A 87 -3.29 -12.61 -17.71
C ASP A 87 -3.48 -12.02 -16.31
N TYR A 88 -4.32 -12.72 -15.53
CA TYR A 88 -4.64 -12.39 -14.15
C TYR A 88 -4.41 -13.60 -13.24
N PHE A 89 -3.83 -13.37 -12.08
CA PHE A 89 -4.01 -14.28 -10.96
C PHE A 89 -5.46 -14.18 -10.50
N VAL A 90 -6.13 -15.32 -10.42
CA VAL A 90 -7.48 -15.47 -9.86
C VAL A 90 -7.32 -16.18 -8.53
N LEU A 91 -7.66 -15.48 -7.46
CA LEU A 91 -7.60 -15.99 -6.10
C LEU A 91 -9.01 -16.43 -5.72
N ALA A 92 -9.22 -17.72 -5.57
CA ALA A 92 -10.45 -18.27 -5.00
C ALA A 92 -10.51 -17.90 -3.52
N VAL A 93 -11.61 -17.30 -3.09
CA VAL A 93 -11.82 -16.86 -1.70
C VAL A 93 -12.99 -17.58 -1.07
N GLU A 94 -12.79 -17.96 0.17
CA GLU A 94 -13.79 -18.64 1.01
C GLU A 94 -13.86 -17.95 2.37
N ASP A 95 -14.90 -18.27 3.14
CA ASP A 95 -15.07 -17.75 4.50
C ASP A 95 -14.98 -16.22 4.56
N LEU A 96 -15.77 -15.53 3.72
CA LEU A 96 -15.84 -14.07 3.75
C LEU A 96 -16.41 -13.60 5.11
N ARG A 97 -15.60 -12.85 5.87
CA ARG A 97 -15.90 -12.43 7.24
C ARG A 97 -15.75 -10.92 7.41
N LEU A 98 -16.55 -10.36 8.31
CA LEU A 98 -16.34 -9.01 8.81
C LEU A 98 -15.16 -8.97 9.79
N LEU A 99 -14.38 -7.90 9.72
CA LEU A 99 -13.43 -7.58 10.77
C LEU A 99 -14.17 -7.20 12.06
N PRO A 100 -13.61 -7.48 13.26
CA PRO A 100 -14.19 -7.05 14.52
C PRO A 100 -14.42 -5.54 14.56
N ASN A 101 -13.49 -4.76 14.01
CA ASN A 101 -13.59 -3.32 13.85
C ASN A 101 -13.13 -2.95 12.44
N PRO A 102 -13.82 -2.01 11.74
CA PRO A 102 -13.35 -1.48 10.48
C PRO A 102 -12.00 -0.76 10.64
N ILE A 103 -11.07 -1.02 9.72
CA ILE A 103 -9.77 -0.34 9.70
C ILE A 103 -9.87 0.83 8.73
N HIS A 104 -9.79 2.05 9.22
CA HIS A 104 -9.91 3.25 8.41
C HIS A 104 -8.55 3.84 8.02
N SER A 105 -8.49 4.48 6.85
CA SER A 105 -7.39 5.35 6.48
C SER A 105 -7.68 6.78 6.94
N ARG A 106 -6.77 7.40 7.70
CA ARG A 106 -6.92 8.79 8.18
C ARG A 106 -6.95 9.80 7.04
N LYS A 107 -6.24 9.52 5.97
CA LYS A 107 -6.20 10.36 4.76
C LYS A 107 -6.81 9.61 3.58
N PRO A 108 -7.57 10.29 2.69
CA PRO A 108 -7.98 9.71 1.42
C PRO A 108 -6.76 9.28 0.62
N ARG A 109 -6.63 7.99 0.32
CA ARG A 109 -5.53 7.48 -0.50
C ARG A 109 -5.90 6.19 -1.22
N ARG A 110 -5.16 5.88 -2.25
CA ARG A 110 -5.28 4.64 -2.99
C ARG A 110 -4.27 3.63 -2.45
N LEU A 111 -4.75 2.56 -1.86
CA LEU A 111 -3.92 1.44 -1.44
C LEU A 111 -4.10 0.30 -2.42
N LEU A 112 -3.12 0.04 -3.28
CA LEU A 112 -3.23 -1.08 -4.23
C LEU A 112 -3.07 -2.41 -3.51
N PHE A 113 -1.94 -2.60 -2.85
CA PHE A 113 -1.59 -3.82 -2.14
C PHE A 113 -0.77 -3.48 -0.89
N VAL A 114 -1.18 -4.03 0.26
CA VAL A 114 -0.42 -3.96 1.52
C VAL A 114 -0.21 -5.37 2.04
N PRO A 115 0.99 -5.95 1.86
CA PRO A 115 1.36 -7.20 2.51
C PRO A 115 1.41 -7.02 4.03
N THR A 116 0.73 -7.91 4.76
CA THR A 116 0.64 -7.85 6.22
C THR A 116 0.51 -9.24 6.82
N THR A 117 0.24 -9.31 8.11
CA THR A 117 -0.09 -10.56 8.81
C THR A 117 -1.55 -10.57 9.22
N LEU A 118 -2.14 -11.77 9.41
CA LEU A 118 -3.51 -11.88 9.90
C LEU A 118 -3.65 -11.26 11.31
N ALA A 119 -2.64 -11.41 12.16
CA ALA A 119 -2.64 -10.82 13.50
C ALA A 119 -2.74 -9.29 13.43
N LYS A 120 -1.91 -8.63 12.60
CA LYS A 120 -2.01 -7.18 12.38
C LYS A 120 -3.37 -6.78 11.81
N LEU A 121 -3.90 -7.52 10.84
CA LEU A 121 -5.22 -7.25 10.26
C LEU A 121 -6.34 -7.27 11.31
N LEU A 122 -6.30 -8.20 12.25
CA LEU A 122 -7.34 -8.36 13.26
C LEU A 122 -7.23 -7.34 14.40
N THR A 123 -6.08 -6.70 14.59
CA THR A 123 -5.81 -5.81 15.74
C THR A 123 -5.48 -4.37 15.35
N ALA A 124 -5.26 -4.07 14.08
CA ALA A 124 -4.87 -2.73 13.64
C ALA A 124 -5.98 -1.70 13.89
N PRO A 125 -5.72 -0.61 14.63
CA PRO A 125 -6.70 0.45 14.87
C PRO A 125 -6.93 1.32 13.61
N GLU A 126 -5.95 1.39 12.70
CA GLU A 126 -6.03 2.11 11.43
C GLU A 126 -4.99 1.60 10.43
N VAL A 127 -5.06 2.06 9.16
CA VAL A 127 -4.31 1.50 8.03
C VAL A 127 -2.79 1.53 8.22
N ASN A 128 -2.22 2.55 8.88
CA ASN A 128 -0.77 2.66 9.05
C ASN A 128 -0.16 1.52 9.90
N PHE A 129 -0.95 0.88 10.76
CA PHE A 129 -0.52 -0.28 11.57
C PHE A 129 -0.41 -1.58 10.77
N LEU A 130 -0.98 -1.63 9.57
CA LEU A 130 -0.91 -2.81 8.70
C LEU A 130 0.44 -2.99 8.04
N PHE A 131 1.18 -1.91 7.83
CA PHE A 131 2.47 -1.97 7.14
C PHE A 131 3.51 -2.75 7.97
N ASN A 132 4.31 -3.53 7.26
CA ASN A 132 5.39 -4.33 7.81
C ASN A 132 6.63 -4.13 6.94
N ASP A 133 7.07 -2.89 6.91
CA ASP A 133 8.18 -2.42 6.09
C ASP A 133 9.54 -2.71 6.74
N SER A 134 10.58 -1.99 6.36
CA SER A 134 11.92 -2.19 6.92
C SER A 134 11.98 -1.89 8.43
N PRO A 135 12.94 -2.46 9.18
CA PRO A 135 13.13 -2.12 10.59
C PRO A 135 13.33 -0.62 10.82
N LEU A 136 14.00 0.07 9.88
CA LEU A 136 14.26 1.50 9.96
C LEU A 136 12.99 2.33 9.82
N GLU A 137 12.14 2.00 8.84
CA GLU A 137 10.83 2.64 8.67
C GLU A 137 9.93 2.41 9.89
N ASN A 138 9.94 1.20 10.44
CA ASN A 138 9.18 0.90 11.66
C ASN A 138 9.67 1.73 12.86
N LEU A 139 11.00 1.84 13.04
CA LEU A 139 11.59 2.65 14.11
C LEU A 139 11.22 4.13 13.95
N LEU A 140 11.41 4.69 12.77
CA LEU A 140 11.09 6.10 12.49
C LEU A 140 9.60 6.39 12.73
N TRP A 141 8.72 5.54 12.22
CA TRP A 141 7.28 5.71 12.43
C TRP A 141 6.87 5.63 13.89
N THR A 142 7.43 4.67 14.65
CA THR A 142 7.18 4.57 16.10
C THR A 142 7.60 5.85 16.82
N ARG A 143 8.79 6.39 16.48
CA ARG A 143 9.27 7.64 17.09
C ARG A 143 8.38 8.84 16.79
N LEU A 144 7.88 8.97 15.54
CA LEU A 144 6.94 10.02 15.19
C LEU A 144 5.64 9.90 15.99
N MET A 145 5.15 8.67 16.18
CA MET A 145 3.97 8.40 17.01
C MET A 145 4.21 8.79 18.48
N ASP A 146 5.35 8.43 19.06
CA ASP A 146 5.74 8.76 20.44
C ASP A 146 5.81 10.29 20.65
N LEU A 147 6.24 11.03 19.61
CA LEU A 147 6.27 12.49 19.60
C LEU A 147 4.90 13.14 19.31
N GLY A 148 3.86 12.35 19.09
CA GLY A 148 2.52 12.83 18.74
C GLY A 148 2.44 13.48 17.34
N ILE A 149 3.38 13.16 16.44
CA ILE A 149 3.43 13.70 15.07
C ILE A 149 2.60 12.81 14.13
N PRO A 150 1.42 13.27 13.66
CA PRO A 150 0.59 12.50 12.74
C PRO A 150 1.32 12.26 11.42
N SER A 151 1.53 11.01 11.07
CA SER A 151 2.25 10.61 9.87
C SER A 151 1.54 9.48 9.14
N GLU A 152 1.73 9.40 7.81
CA GLU A 152 1.17 8.36 6.95
C GLU A 152 2.29 7.53 6.35
N ARG A 153 2.22 6.21 6.45
CA ARG A 153 3.23 5.29 5.89
C ARG A 153 2.93 4.99 4.43
N GLN A 154 4.00 4.81 3.64
CA GLN A 154 3.93 4.39 2.24
C GLN A 154 2.94 5.24 1.43
N TYR A 155 3.04 6.56 1.60
CA TYR A 155 2.11 7.52 1.02
C TYR A 155 2.40 7.80 -0.45
N GLU A 156 1.37 7.73 -1.31
CA GLU A 156 1.51 8.02 -2.74
C GLU A 156 1.17 9.49 -3.03
N VAL A 157 2.14 10.23 -3.55
CA VAL A 157 1.95 11.59 -4.09
C VAL A 157 1.77 11.50 -5.59
N VAL A 158 0.68 12.06 -6.11
CA VAL A 158 0.36 12.05 -7.54
C VAL A 158 0.59 13.44 -8.12
N VAL A 159 1.44 13.55 -9.14
CA VAL A 159 1.75 14.80 -9.83
C VAL A 159 1.59 14.60 -11.34
N GLY A 160 0.45 15.01 -11.89
CA GLY A 160 0.09 14.71 -13.27
C GLY A 160 0.04 13.20 -13.51
N PRO A 161 0.77 12.67 -14.49
CA PRO A 161 0.84 11.22 -14.74
C PRO A 161 1.81 10.48 -13.81
N ALA A 162 2.67 11.21 -13.08
CA ALA A 162 3.70 10.63 -12.21
C ALA A 162 3.14 10.28 -10.83
N ARG A 163 3.67 9.18 -10.27
CA ARG A 163 3.34 8.71 -8.93
C ARG A 163 4.62 8.48 -8.16
N PHE A 164 4.69 9.09 -6.99
CA PHE A 164 5.83 9.00 -6.09
C PHE A 164 5.37 8.39 -4.77
N LYS A 165 6.04 7.35 -4.34
CA LYS A 165 5.77 6.72 -3.05
C LYS A 165 6.79 7.22 -2.05
N LEU A 166 6.32 7.74 -0.92
CA LEU A 166 7.13 8.18 0.21
C LEU A 166 7.03 7.13 1.33
N ASP A 167 8.14 6.79 1.97
CA ASP A 167 8.12 5.81 3.07
C ASP A 167 7.27 6.31 4.22
N ILE A 168 7.48 7.57 4.62
CA ILE A 168 6.62 8.26 5.59
C ILE A 168 6.33 9.67 5.12
N ALA A 169 5.08 10.09 5.23
CA ALA A 169 4.60 11.45 4.92
C ALA A 169 4.13 12.14 6.20
N VAL A 170 4.64 13.34 6.46
CA VAL A 170 4.22 14.24 7.54
C VAL A 170 3.59 15.47 6.93
N PHE A 171 2.37 15.82 7.36
CA PHE A 171 1.62 16.94 6.84
C PHE A 171 1.74 18.15 7.77
N CYS A 172 2.52 19.14 7.37
CA CYS A 172 2.72 20.38 8.10
C CYS A 172 1.81 21.50 7.54
N LYS A 173 1.76 22.63 8.23
CA LYS A 173 0.86 23.74 7.85
C LYS A 173 1.21 24.38 6.49
N GLU A 174 2.49 24.62 6.24
CA GLU A 174 2.95 25.31 5.03
C GLU A 174 3.38 24.33 3.93
N ARG A 175 4.12 23.29 4.28
CA ARG A 175 4.64 22.29 3.37
C ARG A 175 4.57 20.92 4.00
N SER A 176 4.48 19.88 3.19
CA SER A 176 4.53 18.51 3.66
C SER A 176 5.96 17.98 3.60
N LEU A 177 6.30 17.05 4.49
CA LEU A 177 7.61 16.41 4.57
C LEU A 177 7.50 14.92 4.20
N GLY A 178 8.27 14.50 3.20
CA GLY A 178 8.48 13.11 2.87
C GLY A 178 9.77 12.61 3.53
N LEU A 179 9.69 11.58 4.35
CA LEU A 179 10.84 10.93 4.96
C LEU A 179 11.10 9.62 4.21
N GLU A 180 12.31 9.47 3.70
CA GLU A 180 12.79 8.27 3.01
C GLU A 180 13.84 7.58 3.88
N CYS A 181 13.68 6.29 4.09
CA CYS A 181 14.57 5.50 4.93
C CYS A 181 15.63 4.81 4.07
N ASP A 182 16.81 5.39 3.99
CA ASP A 182 17.93 4.83 3.27
C ASP A 182 18.65 3.79 4.14
N GLY A 183 18.65 2.53 3.71
CA GLY A 183 19.49 1.50 4.30
C GLY A 183 20.98 1.78 4.07
N ASP A 184 21.86 1.21 4.91
CA ASP A 184 23.31 1.46 4.93
C ASP A 184 24.08 1.07 3.63
N ALA A 185 23.40 0.56 2.60
CA ALA A 185 23.98 0.03 1.36
C ALA A 185 23.65 0.88 0.12
N VAL A 186 23.85 2.19 0.17
CA VAL A 186 23.65 3.04 -1.03
C VAL A 186 24.92 3.14 -1.85
N HIS A 187 25.12 2.17 -2.75
CA HIS A 187 26.05 2.34 -3.89
C HIS A 187 25.35 3.19 -4.97
N MET A 188 25.48 4.52 -4.89
CA MET A 188 24.92 5.45 -5.87
C MET A 188 25.60 5.32 -7.23
N ARG A 189 24.87 4.82 -8.22
CA ARG A 189 25.23 4.99 -9.63
C ARG A 189 24.83 6.40 -10.10
N ARG A 190 25.64 7.07 -10.97
CA ARG A 190 25.36 8.42 -11.48
C ARG A 190 23.93 8.58 -12.06
N SER A 191 23.41 7.55 -12.73
CA SER A 191 22.03 7.55 -13.27
C SER A 191 20.94 7.54 -12.18
N ALA A 192 21.22 7.08 -10.97
CA ALA A 192 20.31 7.14 -9.84
C ALA A 192 20.23 8.57 -9.29
N VAL A 193 21.36 9.28 -9.19
CA VAL A 193 21.43 10.66 -8.68
C VAL A 193 20.58 11.64 -9.53
N GLU A 194 20.61 11.52 -10.88
CA GLU A 194 19.78 12.38 -11.75
C GLU A 194 18.28 12.10 -11.58
N LYS A 195 17.89 10.83 -11.46
CA LYS A 195 16.50 10.45 -11.22
C LYS A 195 16.01 10.95 -9.86
N ASP A 196 16.83 10.84 -8.83
CA ASP A 196 16.50 11.30 -7.47
C ASP A 196 16.38 12.82 -7.41
N LYS A 197 17.27 13.57 -8.07
CA LYS A 197 17.15 15.03 -8.19
C LYS A 197 15.86 15.43 -8.92
N ARG A 198 15.54 14.78 -10.05
CA ARG A 198 14.30 15.04 -10.79
C ARG A 198 13.06 14.73 -9.95
N ARG A 199 13.07 13.62 -9.22
CA ARG A 199 12.00 13.24 -8.29
C ARG A 199 11.82 14.31 -7.20
N SER A 200 12.89 14.70 -6.55
CA SER A 200 12.89 15.72 -5.49
C SER A 200 12.36 17.07 -6.00
N ASN A 201 12.80 17.52 -7.18
CA ASN A 201 12.33 18.77 -7.79
C ASN A 201 10.83 18.74 -8.09
N ILE A 202 10.31 17.62 -8.62
CA ILE A 202 8.88 17.45 -8.89
C ILE A 202 8.07 17.47 -7.59
N LEU A 203 8.51 16.75 -6.57
CA LEU A 203 7.85 16.74 -5.27
C LEU A 203 7.85 18.14 -4.62
N GLN A 204 8.99 18.85 -4.70
CA GLN A 204 9.13 20.20 -4.18
C GLN A 204 8.22 21.21 -4.89
N SER A 205 8.01 21.07 -6.21
CA SER A 205 7.11 21.96 -6.97
C SER A 205 5.64 21.86 -6.54
N VAL A 206 5.25 20.79 -5.85
CA VAL A 206 3.90 20.57 -5.31
C VAL A 206 3.86 20.61 -3.78
N GLY A 207 4.86 21.24 -3.15
CA GLY A 207 4.86 21.54 -1.73
C GLY A 207 5.41 20.45 -0.81
N TRP A 208 6.13 19.46 -1.36
CA TRP A 208 6.79 18.43 -0.58
C TRP A 208 8.30 18.68 -0.45
N ASN A 209 8.80 18.67 0.77
CA ASN A 209 10.24 18.52 1.02
C ASN A 209 10.54 17.05 1.25
N VAL A 210 11.67 16.55 0.74
CA VAL A 210 12.11 15.17 0.95
C VAL A 210 13.37 15.18 1.80
N MET A 211 13.34 14.39 2.88
CA MET A 211 14.48 14.20 3.78
C MET A 211 14.85 12.71 3.79
N HIS A 212 16.13 12.42 3.66
CA HIS A 212 16.70 11.08 3.73
C HIS A 212 17.18 10.78 5.15
N CYS A 213 16.63 9.73 5.73
CA CYS A 213 16.94 9.27 7.09
C CYS A 213 17.82 8.04 7.02
N THR A 214 19.06 8.13 7.52
CA THR A 214 19.97 6.99 7.63
C THR A 214 19.83 6.30 8.97
N SER A 215 20.24 5.02 9.05
CA SER A 215 20.24 4.25 10.31
C SER A 215 21.03 4.94 11.43
N ASN A 216 22.12 5.62 11.08
CA ASN A 216 22.99 6.31 12.03
C ASN A 216 22.31 7.57 12.61
N ALA A 217 21.69 8.39 11.75
CA ALA A 217 20.97 9.58 12.18
C ALA A 217 19.80 9.23 13.12
N LEU A 218 19.05 8.18 12.81
CA LEU A 218 17.90 7.77 13.61
C LEU A 218 18.25 7.14 14.96
N ARG A 219 19.45 6.55 15.09
CA ARG A 219 19.88 5.96 16.35
C ARG A 219 20.51 6.98 17.31
N ASN A 220 21.21 7.97 16.76
CA ASN A 220 22.09 8.84 17.55
C ASN A 220 21.54 10.26 17.75
N ASP A 221 20.69 10.79 16.87
CA ASP A 221 20.30 12.21 16.92
C ASP A 221 18.91 12.49 16.32
N LEU A 222 17.89 11.81 16.81
CA LEU A 222 16.51 12.05 16.33
C LEU A 222 15.96 13.44 16.67
N PRO A 223 16.24 14.06 17.84
CA PRO A 223 15.83 15.43 18.12
C PRO A 223 16.45 16.46 17.17
N GLY A 224 17.72 16.30 16.82
CA GLY A 224 18.43 17.21 15.90
C GLY A 224 18.07 17.02 14.42
N ALA A 225 17.63 15.85 14.02
CA ALA A 225 17.22 15.58 12.63
C ALA A 225 15.81 16.08 12.29
N LEU A 226 14.99 16.41 13.30
CA LEU A 226 13.60 16.89 13.15
C LEU A 226 13.41 18.35 13.61
N SER A 227 14.45 18.99 14.13
CA SER A 227 14.50 20.41 14.46
C SER A 227 15.01 21.23 13.27
#